data_dfcd8acaf946cd75e524adcf93758e65
#
_entry.id   dfcd8acaf946cd75e524adcf93758e65
#
_cell.length_a   1.000
_cell.length_b   1.000
_cell.length_c   1.000
_cell.angle_alpha   90.00
_cell.angle_beta   90.00
_cell.angle_gamma   90.00
#
_symmetry.space_group_name_H-M   'P 1'
#
loop_
_entity.id
_entity.type
_entity.pdbx_description
1 polymer ?
#
loop_
_entity_poly.entity_id
_entity_poly.type
_entity_poly.pdbx_seq_one_letter_code
_entity_poly.pdbx_strand_id
1 'polypeptide(L)'
;MIESKQISATYLIKLVAVSVGHFLNDFYMNLIPPILFLFAQSLGLTLSQQAFIAFIITSSGSFVQPIIGYFVDKKGEPWLLILSLLWIAFWMSISGIVSNYYLLIIFTGLGALASALFHPLGSAVAVKLANKSRGTSLSIFMTIGGFAASVSPIVAIPAVEAYGLNVLIYFMLPGILVALFMFIAKLHKVEIKQMKTEKTVKSGKFDITAIKNISFLVFISSSKVLIRSFLVTFGVQIMMLKQVDVTISGLILSVFLLTSSIGTIFGGYLNDSLGSKRVLLLFNLMLFLCMIIIVFFDGMFTAVGFILMGLALSGSNTANIVMAYEIMPDNLNTATGLIMGLSGGLGGLIMLLYGKIADIQGLIESTSYLIIPILMVVFISFILSNSKLVDKFE
;
A
#
# COMPACT_ATOMS: atom_id res chain seq x y z
N MET A 1 -13.44 -27.08 -29.37
CA MET A 1 -12.25 -27.72 -28.78
C MET A 1 -11.29 -26.62 -28.38
N ILE A 2 -11.21 -26.31 -27.08
CA ILE A 2 -10.31 -25.31 -26.52
C ILE A 2 -8.95 -26.02 -26.41
N GLU A 3 -8.01 -25.68 -27.29
CA GLU A 3 -6.62 -26.10 -27.14
C GLU A 3 -6.07 -25.56 -25.82
N SER A 4 -5.96 -26.42 -24.81
CA SER A 4 -5.20 -26.18 -23.60
C SER A 4 -3.72 -26.12 -23.99
N LYS A 5 -3.23 -24.93 -24.40
CA LYS A 5 -1.79 -24.72 -24.57
C LYS A 5 -1.16 -24.87 -23.18
N GLN A 6 -0.44 -25.97 -22.99
CA GLN A 6 0.42 -26.24 -21.84
C GLN A 6 1.23 -24.97 -21.53
N ILE A 7 1.01 -24.40 -20.34
CA ILE A 7 1.84 -23.31 -19.81
C ILE A 7 3.25 -23.89 -19.68
N SER A 8 4.22 -23.35 -20.41
CA SER A 8 5.61 -23.84 -20.35
C SER A 8 6.11 -23.74 -18.90
N ALA A 9 6.75 -24.81 -18.40
CA ALA A 9 7.35 -24.82 -17.06
C ALA A 9 8.27 -23.62 -16.83
N THR A 10 9.00 -23.19 -17.86
CA THR A 10 9.88 -22.02 -17.82
C THR A 10 9.09 -20.70 -17.58
N TYR A 11 7.90 -20.58 -18.16
CA TYR A 11 7.01 -19.43 -17.91
C TYR A 11 6.56 -19.39 -16.44
N LEU A 12 6.09 -20.54 -15.94
CA LEU A 12 5.61 -20.64 -14.56
C LEU A 12 6.72 -20.31 -13.55
N ILE A 13 7.92 -20.83 -13.74
CA ILE A 13 9.09 -20.54 -12.90
C ILE A 13 9.41 -19.05 -12.88
N LYS A 14 9.38 -18.37 -14.03
CA LYS A 14 9.64 -16.94 -14.12
C LYS A 14 8.53 -16.11 -13.45
N LEU A 15 7.26 -16.49 -13.64
CA LEU A 15 6.14 -15.81 -12.99
C LEU A 15 6.20 -15.99 -11.46
N VAL A 16 6.50 -17.19 -10.99
CA VAL A 16 6.72 -17.43 -9.55
C VAL A 16 7.89 -16.60 -9.04
N ALA A 17 9.02 -16.58 -9.74
CA ALA A 17 10.20 -15.82 -9.32
C ALA A 17 9.93 -14.32 -9.20
N VAL A 18 9.24 -13.68 -10.17
CA VAL A 18 8.91 -12.26 -10.08
C VAL A 18 7.86 -11.99 -8.99
N SER A 19 6.91 -12.92 -8.77
CA SER A 19 5.87 -12.78 -7.74
C SER A 19 6.42 -12.95 -6.33
N VAL A 20 7.35 -13.89 -6.10
CA VAL A 20 8.06 -14.03 -4.82
C VAL A 20 8.99 -12.84 -4.58
N GLY A 21 9.62 -12.30 -5.64
CA GLY A 21 10.34 -11.03 -5.57
C GLY A 21 9.43 -9.88 -5.11
N HIS A 22 8.20 -9.80 -5.63
CA HIS A 22 7.20 -8.81 -5.21
C HIS A 22 6.77 -9.00 -3.74
N PHE A 23 6.54 -10.26 -3.35
CA PHE A 23 6.28 -10.57 -1.94
C PHE A 23 7.36 -10.00 -1.02
N LEU A 24 8.64 -10.25 -1.31
CA LEU A 24 9.70 -9.73 -0.45
C LEU A 24 9.87 -8.22 -0.54
N ASN A 25 9.70 -7.61 -1.72
CA ASN A 25 9.70 -6.16 -1.83
C ASN A 25 8.66 -5.52 -0.89
N ASP A 26 7.41 -6.01 -0.91
CA ASP A 26 6.34 -5.47 -0.11
C ASP A 26 6.46 -5.88 1.38
N PHE A 27 7.03 -7.04 1.66
CA PHE A 27 7.42 -7.42 3.02
C PHE A 27 8.40 -6.39 3.62
N TYR A 28 9.46 -6.02 2.91
CA TYR A 28 10.43 -5.03 3.38
C TYR A 28 9.83 -3.62 3.49
N MET A 29 8.96 -3.22 2.57
CA MET A 29 8.26 -1.93 2.66
C MET A 29 7.37 -1.84 3.91
N ASN A 30 6.80 -2.96 4.34
CA ASN A 30 5.96 -3.03 5.54
C ASN A 30 6.73 -3.52 6.79
N LEU A 31 8.07 -3.68 6.72
CA LEU A 31 8.87 -4.19 7.83
C LEU A 31 9.01 -3.16 8.96
N ILE A 32 9.34 -1.93 8.63
CA ILE A 32 9.71 -0.90 9.60
C ILE A 32 8.50 -0.23 10.27
N PRO A 33 7.42 0.20 9.55
CA PRO A 33 6.33 0.94 10.18
C PRO A 33 5.69 0.24 11.39
N PRO A 34 5.39 -1.07 11.38
CA PRO A 34 4.78 -1.76 12.52
C PRO A 34 5.67 -1.88 13.75
N ILE A 35 7.00 -1.79 13.58
CA ILE A 35 7.99 -1.91 14.67
C ILE A 35 8.63 -0.57 15.08
N LEU A 36 8.12 0.55 14.55
CA LEU A 36 8.64 1.88 14.91
C LEU A 36 8.55 2.17 16.40
N PHE A 37 7.59 1.57 17.12
CA PHE A 37 7.51 1.68 18.58
C PHE A 37 8.72 1.06 19.30
N LEU A 38 9.29 -0.02 18.76
CA LEU A 38 10.52 -0.66 19.30
C LEU A 38 11.75 0.21 19.01
N PHE A 39 11.81 0.83 17.82
CA PHE A 39 12.82 1.86 17.54
C PHE A 39 12.65 3.08 18.44
N ALA A 40 11.41 3.48 18.73
CA ALA A 40 11.16 4.60 19.63
C ALA A 40 11.65 4.32 21.07
N GLN A 41 11.44 3.12 21.57
CA GLN A 41 11.99 2.69 22.85
C GLN A 41 13.53 2.71 22.87
N SER A 42 14.17 2.27 21.77
CA SER A 42 15.63 2.18 21.68
C SER A 42 16.32 3.53 21.43
N LEU A 43 15.72 4.39 20.58
CA LEU A 43 16.34 5.64 20.10
C LEU A 43 15.69 6.90 20.70
N GLY A 44 14.69 6.77 21.58
CA GLY A 44 13.97 7.90 22.17
C GLY A 44 13.15 8.70 21.14
N LEU A 45 12.52 8.04 20.14
CA LEU A 45 11.79 8.74 19.09
C LEU A 45 10.44 9.26 19.59
N THR A 46 10.13 10.50 19.25
CA THR A 46 8.79 11.06 19.44
C THR A 46 7.80 10.46 18.42
N LEU A 47 6.50 10.63 18.64
CA LEU A 47 5.46 10.18 17.70
C LEU A 47 5.55 10.94 16.36
N SER A 48 5.93 12.23 16.38
CA SER A 48 6.23 13.00 15.16
C SER A 48 7.38 12.39 14.36
N GLN A 49 8.43 11.94 15.02
CA GLN A 49 9.57 11.31 14.36
C GLN A 49 9.21 9.95 13.76
N GLN A 50 8.40 9.15 14.44
CA GLN A 50 7.85 7.92 13.89
C GLN A 50 6.96 8.19 12.67
N ALA A 51 6.07 9.20 12.77
CA ALA A 51 5.22 9.63 11.65
C ALA A 51 6.05 10.09 10.45
N PHE A 52 7.18 10.78 10.68
CA PHE A 52 8.06 11.23 9.61
C PHE A 52 8.76 10.06 8.89
N ILE A 53 9.23 9.05 9.62
CA ILE A 53 9.80 7.84 9.01
C ILE A 53 8.74 7.12 8.18
N ALA A 54 7.52 6.94 8.70
CA ALA A 54 6.43 6.33 7.97
C ALA A 54 6.06 7.13 6.71
N PHE A 55 6.08 8.47 6.79
CA PHE A 55 5.91 9.36 5.64
C PHE A 55 6.99 9.15 4.58
N ILE A 56 8.26 9.10 4.95
CA ILE A 56 9.38 8.88 4.01
C ILE A 56 9.19 7.55 3.29
N ILE A 57 8.86 6.47 3.98
CA ILE A 57 8.64 5.16 3.38
C ILE A 57 7.46 5.21 2.40
N THR A 58 6.32 5.76 2.79
CA THR A 58 5.11 5.83 1.96
C THR A 58 5.29 6.76 0.76
N SER A 59 5.92 7.93 0.97
CA SER A 59 6.05 8.98 -0.05
C SER A 59 7.10 8.65 -1.11
N SER A 60 8.15 7.91 -0.76
CA SER A 60 9.16 7.46 -1.73
C SER A 60 8.53 6.64 -2.85
N GLY A 61 7.52 5.78 -2.55
CA GLY A 61 6.74 5.09 -3.56
C GLY A 61 5.85 6.04 -4.38
N SER A 62 5.18 6.99 -3.73
CA SER A 62 4.14 7.82 -4.38
C SER A 62 4.69 8.92 -5.28
N PHE A 63 5.69 9.69 -4.81
CA PHE A 63 6.23 10.83 -5.56
C PHE A 63 7.33 10.44 -6.55
N VAL A 64 8.14 9.45 -6.21
CA VAL A 64 9.30 9.05 -7.03
C VAL A 64 8.92 8.03 -8.10
N GLN A 65 7.92 7.20 -7.86
CA GLN A 65 7.49 6.14 -8.77
C GLN A 65 7.11 6.63 -10.18
N PRO A 66 6.37 7.75 -10.40
CA PRO A 66 6.09 8.25 -11.74
C PRO A 66 7.35 8.67 -12.51
N ILE A 67 8.33 9.25 -11.82
CA ILE A 67 9.61 9.67 -12.39
C ILE A 67 10.41 8.43 -12.81
N ILE A 68 10.52 7.44 -11.91
CA ILE A 68 11.20 6.18 -12.21
C ILE A 68 10.47 5.42 -13.30
N GLY A 69 9.12 5.36 -13.28
CA GLY A 69 8.30 4.75 -14.31
C GLY A 69 8.62 5.28 -15.71
N TYR A 70 8.77 6.59 -15.84
CA TYR A 70 9.17 7.23 -17.12
C TYR A 70 10.57 6.76 -17.60
N PHE A 71 11.54 6.60 -16.69
CA PHE A 71 12.85 6.07 -17.05
C PHE A 71 12.80 4.57 -17.38
N VAL A 72 12.01 3.80 -16.66
CA VAL A 72 11.78 2.37 -16.92
C VAL A 72 11.15 2.17 -18.30
N ASP A 73 10.17 2.99 -18.69
CA ASP A 73 9.54 2.93 -20.01
C ASP A 73 10.53 3.19 -21.14
N LYS A 74 11.55 4.02 -20.90
CA LYS A 74 12.59 4.36 -21.91
C LYS A 74 13.76 3.40 -21.93
N LYS A 75 14.23 2.94 -20.79
CA LYS A 75 15.48 2.21 -20.63
C LYS A 75 15.38 1.11 -19.55
N GLY A 76 14.16 0.62 -19.26
CA GLY A 76 13.95 -0.37 -18.23
C GLY A 76 14.62 -1.69 -18.57
N GLU A 77 15.62 -2.05 -17.77
CA GLU A 77 16.36 -3.29 -17.90
C GLU A 77 15.89 -4.28 -16.82
N PRO A 78 15.47 -5.50 -17.16
CA PRO A 78 14.92 -6.45 -16.19
C PRO A 78 15.87 -6.86 -15.07
N TRP A 79 17.19 -6.73 -15.26
CA TRP A 79 18.16 -6.98 -14.20
C TRP A 79 18.04 -6.03 -13.01
N LEU A 80 17.48 -4.83 -13.23
CA LEU A 80 17.18 -3.85 -12.18
C LEU A 80 16.17 -4.36 -11.15
N LEU A 81 15.31 -5.34 -11.51
CA LEU A 81 14.42 -6.00 -10.52
C LEU A 81 15.23 -6.74 -9.45
N ILE A 82 16.27 -7.44 -9.87
CA ILE A 82 17.13 -8.20 -8.95
C ILE A 82 17.91 -7.23 -8.06
N LEU A 83 18.45 -6.17 -8.68
CA LEU A 83 19.17 -5.13 -7.94
C LEU A 83 18.27 -4.39 -6.95
N SER A 84 17.05 -4.01 -7.35
CA SER A 84 16.11 -3.31 -6.46
C SER A 84 15.69 -4.19 -5.26
N LEU A 85 15.51 -5.50 -5.46
CA LEU A 85 15.23 -6.42 -4.36
C LEU A 85 16.43 -6.53 -3.39
N LEU A 86 17.65 -6.66 -3.90
CA LEU A 86 18.86 -6.66 -3.05
C LEU A 86 19.03 -5.33 -2.31
N TRP A 87 18.74 -4.23 -2.98
CA TRP A 87 18.84 -2.89 -2.42
C TRP A 87 17.86 -2.68 -1.26
N ILE A 88 16.57 -3.01 -1.44
CA ILE A 88 15.60 -2.87 -0.34
C ILE A 88 15.92 -3.83 0.82
N ALA A 89 16.28 -5.08 0.51
CA ALA A 89 16.66 -6.07 1.51
C ALA A 89 17.85 -5.58 2.35
N PHE A 90 18.87 -5.03 1.70
CA PHE A 90 20.04 -4.48 2.37
C PHE A 90 19.66 -3.32 3.31
N TRP A 91 19.08 -2.24 2.78
CA TRP A 91 18.83 -1.03 3.56
C TRP A 91 17.80 -1.22 4.68
N MET A 92 16.71 -1.97 4.41
CA MET A 92 15.72 -2.24 5.44
C MET A 92 16.25 -3.17 6.53
N SER A 93 17.12 -4.14 6.19
CA SER A 93 17.69 -5.04 7.20
C SER A 93 18.75 -4.36 8.05
N ILE A 94 19.64 -3.56 7.48
CA ILE A 94 20.67 -2.85 8.27
C ILE A 94 20.10 -1.67 9.08
N SER A 95 18.84 -1.29 8.85
CA SER A 95 18.19 -0.28 9.69
C SER A 95 18.08 -0.70 11.16
N GLY A 96 18.15 -2.01 11.45
CA GLY A 96 18.15 -2.53 12.83
C GLY A 96 19.37 -2.19 13.66
N ILE A 97 20.50 -1.85 13.04
CA ILE A 97 21.76 -1.53 13.74
C ILE A 97 22.05 -0.03 13.84
N VAL A 98 21.10 0.83 13.43
CA VAL A 98 21.31 2.28 13.49
C VAL A 98 21.31 2.78 14.94
N SER A 99 22.14 3.79 15.19
CA SER A 99 22.34 4.37 16.51
C SER A 99 21.59 5.69 16.75
N ASN A 100 20.93 6.23 15.72
CA ASN A 100 20.21 7.51 15.83
C ASN A 100 19.12 7.66 14.78
N TYR A 101 18.23 8.63 15.02
CA TYR A 101 17.09 8.97 14.19
C TYR A 101 17.44 9.29 12.71
N TYR A 102 18.51 10.05 12.49
CA TYR A 102 18.89 10.50 11.14
C TYR A 102 19.35 9.34 10.24
N LEU A 103 20.12 8.40 10.83
CA LEU A 103 20.52 7.18 10.11
C LEU A 103 19.31 6.31 9.79
N LEU A 104 18.33 6.21 10.70
CA LEU A 104 17.09 5.47 10.45
C LEU A 104 16.32 6.06 9.27
N ILE A 105 16.18 7.39 9.18
CA ILE A 105 15.56 8.07 8.04
C ILE A 105 16.30 7.76 6.73
N ILE A 106 17.63 7.89 6.75
CA ILE A 106 18.45 7.67 5.54
C ILE A 106 18.29 6.22 5.07
N PHE A 107 18.41 5.25 5.97
CA PHE A 107 18.38 3.84 5.60
C PHE A 107 17.00 3.41 5.12
N THR A 108 15.94 3.80 5.83
CA THR A 108 14.56 3.50 5.41
C THR A 108 14.18 4.24 4.12
N GLY A 109 14.61 5.48 3.96
CA GLY A 109 14.39 6.25 2.74
C GLY A 109 15.10 5.63 1.52
N LEU A 110 16.38 5.28 1.65
CA LEU A 110 17.12 4.60 0.58
C LEU A 110 16.50 3.24 0.25
N GLY A 111 16.07 2.47 1.25
CA GLY A 111 15.37 1.22 1.03
C GLY A 111 14.07 1.41 0.25
N ALA A 112 13.25 2.38 0.65
CA ALA A 112 11.95 2.64 0.03
C ALA A 112 12.04 3.09 -1.45
N LEU A 113 13.12 3.77 -1.85
CA LEU A 113 13.36 4.14 -3.26
C LEU A 113 13.44 2.92 -4.19
N ALA A 114 13.91 1.78 -3.70
CA ALA A 114 13.98 0.56 -4.50
C ALA A 114 12.59 0.07 -4.93
N SER A 115 11.59 0.21 -4.06
CA SER A 115 10.22 -0.22 -4.34
C SER A 115 9.58 0.62 -5.46
N ALA A 116 9.95 1.91 -5.56
CA ALA A 116 9.51 2.76 -6.67
C ALA A 116 10.01 2.27 -8.04
N LEU A 117 11.14 1.56 -8.07
CA LEU A 117 11.68 0.90 -9.27
C LEU A 117 11.07 -0.50 -9.47
N PHE A 118 10.90 -1.26 -8.38
CA PHE A 118 10.44 -2.65 -8.44
C PHE A 118 9.03 -2.78 -9.03
N HIS A 119 8.08 -1.99 -8.55
CA HIS A 119 6.66 -2.12 -8.94
C HIS A 119 6.39 -1.94 -10.45
N PRO A 120 6.82 -0.84 -11.11
CA PRO A 120 6.56 -0.67 -12.54
C PRO A 120 7.26 -1.74 -13.37
N LEU A 121 8.51 -2.07 -13.03
CA LEU A 121 9.31 -3.02 -13.77
C LEU A 121 8.80 -4.46 -13.56
N GLY A 122 8.45 -4.83 -12.32
CA GLY A 122 7.88 -6.13 -11.98
C GLY A 122 6.54 -6.39 -12.66
N SER A 123 5.66 -5.39 -12.66
CA SER A 123 4.38 -5.44 -13.37
C SER A 123 4.57 -5.62 -14.87
N ALA A 124 5.50 -4.89 -15.48
CA ALA A 124 5.82 -5.02 -16.92
C ALA A 124 6.35 -6.43 -17.24
N VAL A 125 7.23 -7.00 -16.40
CA VAL A 125 7.73 -8.37 -16.55
C VAL A 125 6.59 -9.39 -16.39
N ALA A 126 5.73 -9.26 -15.38
CA ALA A 126 4.61 -10.16 -15.14
C ALA A 126 3.64 -10.18 -16.33
N VAL A 127 3.30 -9.00 -16.88
CA VAL A 127 2.44 -8.86 -18.07
C VAL A 127 3.12 -9.44 -19.32
N LYS A 128 4.42 -9.21 -19.49
CA LYS A 128 5.19 -9.75 -20.65
C LYS A 128 5.25 -11.27 -20.64
N LEU A 129 5.46 -11.86 -19.48
CA LEU A 129 5.46 -13.31 -19.32
C LEU A 129 4.10 -13.92 -19.69
N ALA A 130 3.01 -13.23 -19.47
CA ALA A 130 1.64 -13.75 -19.57
C ALA A 130 1.13 -14.10 -20.98
N ASN A 131 1.82 -13.68 -22.03
CA ASN A 131 1.41 -13.88 -23.43
C ASN A 131 -0.09 -13.57 -23.70
N LYS A 132 -1.02 -14.49 -23.43
CA LYS A 132 -2.47 -14.34 -23.64
C LYS A 132 -3.26 -14.01 -22.36
N SER A 133 -2.78 -14.41 -21.17
CA SER A 133 -3.47 -14.24 -19.87
C SER A 133 -2.89 -13.09 -19.05
N ARG A 134 -2.75 -11.91 -19.65
CA ARG A 134 -2.10 -10.73 -19.03
C ARG A 134 -2.76 -10.31 -17.72
N GLY A 135 -4.09 -10.27 -17.68
CA GLY A 135 -4.84 -9.91 -16.47
C GLY A 135 -4.59 -10.88 -15.32
N THR A 136 -4.65 -12.19 -15.58
CA THR A 136 -4.42 -13.24 -14.56
C THR A 136 -3.01 -13.15 -13.99
N SER A 137 -1.99 -12.99 -14.83
CA SER A 137 -0.60 -12.92 -14.36
C SER A 137 -0.34 -11.66 -13.53
N LEU A 138 -0.89 -10.53 -13.95
CA LEU A 138 -0.82 -9.29 -13.18
C LEU A 138 -1.56 -9.41 -11.84
N SER A 139 -2.75 -10.04 -11.83
CA SER A 139 -3.52 -10.28 -10.60
C SER A 139 -2.78 -11.17 -9.62
N ILE A 140 -2.15 -12.26 -10.09
CA ILE A 140 -1.32 -13.13 -9.24
C ILE A 140 -0.16 -12.32 -8.64
N PHE A 141 0.57 -11.58 -9.47
CA PHE A 141 1.67 -10.73 -9.04
C PHE A 141 1.22 -9.73 -7.96
N MET A 142 0.13 -8.99 -8.17
CA MET A 142 -0.39 -7.99 -7.24
C MET A 142 -0.90 -8.61 -5.94
N THR A 143 -1.61 -9.74 -6.01
CA THR A 143 -2.16 -10.42 -4.82
C THR A 143 -1.05 -10.94 -3.90
N ILE A 144 0.02 -11.50 -4.47
CA ILE A 144 1.16 -12.02 -3.70
C ILE A 144 1.89 -10.88 -2.97
N GLY A 145 2.08 -9.71 -3.62
CA GLY A 145 2.63 -8.52 -2.97
C GLY A 145 1.74 -8.01 -1.84
N GLY A 146 0.43 -7.88 -2.09
CA GLY A 146 -0.52 -7.44 -1.05
C GLY A 146 -0.55 -8.36 0.19
N PHE A 147 -0.38 -9.67 -0.01
CA PHE A 147 -0.30 -10.63 1.09
C PHE A 147 0.96 -10.44 1.95
N ALA A 148 2.07 -10.03 1.36
CA ALA A 148 3.35 -9.83 2.06
C ALA A 148 3.25 -8.81 3.20
N ALA A 149 2.44 -7.75 3.02
CA ALA A 149 2.22 -6.73 4.05
C ALA A 149 1.65 -7.35 5.34
N SER A 150 0.79 -8.37 5.23
CA SER A 150 0.19 -9.05 6.38
C SER A 150 1.18 -9.97 7.12
N VAL A 151 2.19 -10.47 6.43
CA VAL A 151 3.21 -11.36 7.03
C VAL A 151 4.24 -10.57 7.82
N SER A 152 4.50 -9.31 7.44
CA SER A 152 5.56 -8.50 8.07
C SER A 152 5.40 -8.32 9.58
N PRO A 153 4.27 -7.85 10.14
CA PRO A 153 4.16 -7.65 11.60
C PRO A 153 4.25 -8.95 12.40
N ILE A 154 3.64 -10.04 11.91
CA ILE A 154 3.63 -11.33 12.63
C ILE A 154 5.02 -11.97 12.70
N VAL A 155 5.93 -11.60 11.80
CA VAL A 155 7.33 -12.07 11.80
C VAL A 155 8.24 -11.09 12.51
N ALA A 156 8.11 -9.78 12.21
CA ALA A 156 9.04 -8.77 12.68
C ALA A 156 8.88 -8.46 14.18
N ILE A 157 7.66 -8.32 14.69
CA ILE A 157 7.43 -7.94 16.09
C ILE A 157 7.98 -9.00 17.05
N PRO A 158 7.60 -10.29 16.96
CA PRO A 158 8.14 -11.30 17.86
C PRO A 158 9.67 -11.49 17.73
N ALA A 159 10.21 -11.36 16.51
CA ALA A 159 11.64 -11.49 16.30
C ALA A 159 12.41 -10.36 17.00
N VAL A 160 11.95 -9.11 16.85
CA VAL A 160 12.61 -7.96 17.47
C VAL A 160 12.40 -7.95 18.99
N GLU A 161 11.25 -8.36 19.49
CA GLU A 161 11.01 -8.50 20.92
C GLU A 161 11.92 -9.55 21.58
N ALA A 162 12.11 -10.68 20.91
CA ALA A 162 12.93 -11.78 21.45
C ALA A 162 14.44 -11.50 21.36
N TYR A 163 14.90 -10.85 20.29
CA TYR A 163 16.33 -10.74 19.95
C TYR A 163 16.83 -9.30 19.79
N GLY A 164 15.96 -8.29 19.97
CA GLY A 164 16.29 -6.88 19.76
C GLY A 164 16.37 -6.49 18.28
N LEU A 165 16.51 -5.17 18.02
CA LEU A 165 16.50 -4.61 16.66
C LEU A 165 17.59 -5.18 15.75
N ASN A 166 18.72 -5.61 16.31
CA ASN A 166 19.83 -6.18 15.54
C ASN A 166 19.44 -7.44 14.76
N VAL A 167 18.38 -8.16 15.17
CA VAL A 167 17.88 -9.34 14.46
C VAL A 167 17.46 -9.02 13.03
N LEU A 168 17.10 -7.76 12.72
CA LEU A 168 16.71 -7.34 11.39
C LEU A 168 17.78 -7.61 10.34
N ILE A 169 19.06 -7.67 10.70
CA ILE A 169 20.15 -7.98 9.76
C ILE A 169 19.96 -9.35 9.09
N TYR A 170 19.37 -10.32 9.81
CA TYR A 170 19.14 -11.66 9.27
C TYR A 170 17.99 -11.69 8.26
N PHE A 171 17.12 -10.67 8.25
CA PHE A 171 16.10 -10.54 7.22
C PHE A 171 16.70 -10.22 5.83
N MET A 172 17.98 -9.88 5.73
CA MET A 172 18.66 -9.75 4.43
C MET A 172 18.75 -11.10 3.69
N LEU A 173 18.86 -12.21 4.43
CA LEU A 173 19.05 -13.53 3.83
C LEU A 173 17.91 -13.95 2.89
N PRO A 174 16.61 -13.85 3.24
CA PRO A 174 15.52 -14.11 2.30
C PRO A 174 15.63 -13.29 1.00
N GLY A 175 16.00 -12.00 1.12
CA GLY A 175 16.20 -11.13 -0.04
C GLY A 175 17.29 -11.61 -0.98
N ILE A 176 18.44 -12.03 -0.43
CA ILE A 176 19.54 -12.59 -1.20
C ILE A 176 19.12 -13.91 -1.88
N LEU A 177 18.45 -14.81 -1.15
CA LEU A 177 18.02 -16.10 -1.70
C LEU A 177 17.01 -15.94 -2.83
N VAL A 178 16.06 -15.02 -2.70
CA VAL A 178 15.07 -14.76 -3.76
C VAL A 178 15.68 -14.01 -4.93
N ALA A 179 16.60 -13.06 -4.70
CA ALA A 179 17.35 -12.42 -5.78
C ALA A 179 18.16 -13.45 -6.59
N LEU A 180 18.81 -14.41 -5.91
CA LEU A 180 19.49 -15.52 -6.56
C LEU A 180 18.51 -16.40 -7.35
N PHE A 181 17.34 -16.71 -6.80
CA PHE A 181 16.29 -17.45 -7.50
C PHE A 181 15.83 -16.69 -8.76
N MET A 182 15.58 -15.39 -8.67
CA MET A 182 15.24 -14.54 -9.82
C MET A 182 16.33 -14.55 -10.90
N PHE A 183 17.60 -14.57 -10.49
CA PHE A 183 18.75 -14.66 -11.40
C PHE A 183 18.82 -16.03 -12.09
N ILE A 184 18.68 -17.13 -11.34
CA ILE A 184 18.65 -18.50 -11.86
C ILE A 184 17.45 -18.69 -12.80
N ALA A 185 16.30 -18.15 -12.48
CA ALA A 185 15.11 -18.11 -13.34
C ALA A 185 15.29 -17.26 -14.60
N LYS A 186 16.45 -16.62 -14.77
CA LYS A 186 16.81 -15.76 -15.92
C LYS A 186 15.80 -14.61 -16.16
N LEU A 187 15.31 -13.98 -15.08
CA LEU A 187 14.46 -12.81 -15.21
C LEU A 187 15.18 -11.64 -15.88
N HIS A 188 16.48 -11.50 -15.65
CA HIS A 188 17.33 -10.48 -16.27
C HIS A 188 17.41 -10.59 -17.81
N LYS A 189 16.97 -11.72 -18.40
CA LYS A 189 16.93 -11.96 -19.86
C LYS A 189 15.53 -11.79 -20.46
N VAL A 190 14.55 -11.30 -19.70
CA VAL A 190 13.20 -11.06 -20.23
C VAL A 190 13.21 -9.74 -21.00
N GLU A 191 13.08 -9.80 -22.31
CA GLU A 191 12.98 -8.58 -23.13
C GLU A 191 11.64 -7.87 -22.89
N ILE A 192 11.68 -6.68 -22.33
CA ILE A 192 10.52 -5.79 -22.21
C ILE A 192 10.54 -4.90 -23.46
N LYS A 193 9.67 -5.20 -24.44
CA LYS A 193 9.45 -4.27 -25.54
C LYS A 193 8.90 -2.97 -24.97
N GLN A 194 9.58 -1.87 -25.24
CA GLN A 194 9.09 -0.53 -24.96
C GLN A 194 7.67 -0.40 -25.54
N MET A 195 6.66 -0.24 -24.70
CA MET A 195 5.35 0.17 -25.15
C MET A 195 5.53 1.58 -25.72
N LYS A 196 5.43 1.72 -27.05
CA LYS A 196 5.29 3.05 -27.64
C LYS A 196 4.04 3.65 -26.99
N THR A 197 4.24 4.59 -26.11
CA THR A 197 3.17 5.41 -25.57
C THR A 197 2.61 6.16 -26.75
N GLU A 198 1.50 5.73 -27.31
CA GLU A 198 0.76 6.55 -28.24
C GLU A 198 0.40 7.83 -27.51
N LYS A 199 1.01 8.92 -27.98
CA LYS A 199 0.72 10.27 -27.53
C LYS A 199 -0.69 10.61 -28.00
N THR A 200 -1.67 10.36 -27.13
CA THR A 200 -2.96 11.03 -27.28
C THR A 200 -3.35 11.63 -25.93
N VAL A 201 -2.56 12.57 -25.46
CA VAL A 201 -3.09 13.58 -24.55
C VAL A 201 -3.90 14.53 -25.42
N LYS A 202 -5.15 14.19 -25.72
CA LYS A 202 -6.12 15.20 -26.13
C LYS A 202 -6.37 16.05 -24.89
N SER A 203 -5.86 17.26 -24.90
CA SER A 203 -6.15 18.30 -23.91
C SER A 203 -7.63 18.70 -24.06
N GLY A 204 -8.53 17.88 -23.53
CA GLY A 204 -9.90 18.30 -23.32
C GLY A 204 -9.92 19.29 -22.13
N LYS A 205 -10.63 20.42 -22.29
CA LYS A 205 -10.95 21.30 -21.15
C LYS A 205 -11.81 20.49 -20.19
N PHE A 206 -11.29 20.22 -18.98
CA PHE A 206 -12.11 19.61 -17.93
C PHE A 206 -13.19 20.60 -17.50
N ASP A 207 -14.43 20.14 -17.45
CA ASP A 207 -15.52 20.88 -16.83
C ASP A 207 -15.23 21.05 -15.30
N ILE A 208 -15.66 22.17 -14.74
CA ILE A 208 -15.53 22.47 -13.29
C ILE A 208 -16.12 21.34 -12.44
N THR A 209 -17.22 20.74 -12.91
CA THR A 209 -17.86 19.61 -12.24
C THR A 209 -16.99 18.36 -12.22
N ALA A 210 -16.28 18.07 -13.30
CA ALA A 210 -15.33 16.95 -13.38
C ALA A 210 -14.15 17.19 -12.42
N ILE A 211 -13.59 18.41 -12.38
CA ILE A 211 -12.52 18.79 -11.45
C ILE A 211 -12.98 18.63 -10.00
N LYS A 212 -14.16 19.10 -9.65
CA LYS A 212 -14.74 18.95 -8.31
C LYS A 212 -14.89 17.48 -7.92
N ASN A 213 -15.45 16.65 -8.79
CA ASN A 213 -15.69 15.24 -8.48
C ASN A 213 -14.39 14.45 -8.35
N ILE A 214 -13.41 14.70 -9.22
CA ILE A 214 -12.09 14.05 -9.09
C ILE A 214 -11.38 14.49 -7.79
N SER A 215 -11.52 15.77 -7.39
CA SER A 215 -10.95 16.25 -6.12
C SER A 215 -11.60 15.57 -4.91
N PHE A 216 -12.89 15.26 -4.96
CA PHE A 216 -13.59 14.49 -3.94
C PHE A 216 -13.05 13.06 -3.83
N LEU A 217 -12.83 12.40 -4.97
CA LEU A 217 -12.27 11.05 -5.01
C LEU A 217 -10.81 11.02 -4.51
N VAL A 218 -10.01 12.04 -4.87
CA VAL A 218 -8.65 12.22 -4.35
C VAL A 218 -8.67 12.44 -2.83
N PHE A 219 -9.59 13.25 -2.31
CA PHE A 219 -9.73 13.45 -0.87
C PHE A 219 -10.09 12.16 -0.14
N ILE A 220 -11.03 11.36 -0.66
CA ILE A 220 -11.39 10.05 -0.12
C ILE A 220 -10.16 9.14 -0.07
N SER A 221 -9.42 9.01 -1.18
CA SER A 221 -8.21 8.19 -1.23
C SER A 221 -7.13 8.69 -0.26
N SER A 222 -6.87 10.00 -0.20
CA SER A 222 -5.86 10.58 0.70
C SER A 222 -6.20 10.33 2.17
N SER A 223 -7.46 10.47 2.55
CA SER A 223 -7.93 10.18 3.91
C SER A 223 -7.74 8.70 4.26
N LYS A 224 -8.02 7.79 3.32
CA LYS A 224 -7.80 6.35 3.52
C LYS A 224 -6.32 5.98 3.64
N VAL A 225 -5.44 6.63 2.85
CA VAL A 225 -3.99 6.47 2.98
C VAL A 225 -3.51 6.97 4.34
N LEU A 226 -3.98 8.14 4.79
CA LEU A 226 -3.70 8.66 6.13
C LEU A 226 -4.08 7.63 7.21
N ILE A 227 -5.32 7.15 7.21
CA ILE A 227 -5.84 6.22 8.20
C ILE A 227 -5.03 4.92 8.21
N ARG A 228 -4.77 4.37 7.02
CA ARG A 228 -3.95 3.15 6.89
C ARG A 228 -2.54 3.37 7.44
N SER A 229 -1.86 4.43 7.04
CA SER A 229 -0.50 4.74 7.49
C SER A 229 -0.45 4.96 8.99
N PHE A 230 -1.44 5.67 9.55
CA PHE A 230 -1.55 5.90 10.99
C PHE A 230 -1.74 4.58 11.76
N LEU A 231 -2.69 3.74 11.34
CA LEU A 231 -2.97 2.47 12.00
C LEU A 231 -1.85 1.44 11.84
N VAL A 232 -1.13 1.43 10.71
CA VAL A 232 0.04 0.55 10.53
C VAL A 232 1.20 1.00 11.41
N THR A 233 1.42 2.30 11.55
CA THR A 233 2.53 2.86 12.33
C THR A 233 2.26 2.79 13.83
N PHE A 234 1.07 3.16 14.26
CA PHE A 234 0.72 3.33 15.67
C PHE A 234 -0.22 2.27 16.22
N GLY A 235 -0.76 1.39 15.35
CA GLY A 235 -1.80 0.44 15.75
C GLY A 235 -1.40 -0.48 16.89
N VAL A 236 -0.16 -0.98 16.91
CA VAL A 236 0.35 -1.79 18.02
C VAL A 236 0.38 -0.96 19.30
N GLN A 237 0.90 0.26 19.26
CA GLN A 237 0.94 1.15 20.43
C GLN A 237 -0.46 1.50 20.93
N ILE A 238 -1.41 1.78 20.03
CA ILE A 238 -2.81 2.04 20.38
C ILE A 238 -3.42 0.83 21.10
N MET A 239 -3.23 -0.37 20.55
CA MET A 239 -3.74 -1.60 21.15
C MET A 239 -3.11 -1.88 22.52
N MET A 240 -1.80 -1.64 22.69
CA MET A 240 -1.11 -1.75 23.98
C MET A 240 -1.66 -0.76 25.02
N LEU A 241 -1.90 0.49 24.64
CA LEU A 241 -2.54 1.50 25.50
C LEU A 241 -3.96 1.11 25.89
N LYS A 242 -4.63 0.30 25.06
CA LYS A 242 -5.95 -0.28 25.31
C LYS A 242 -5.90 -1.71 25.89
N GLN A 243 -4.81 -2.03 26.58
CA GLN A 243 -4.60 -3.26 27.37
C GLN A 243 -4.60 -4.56 26.53
N VAL A 244 -4.19 -4.49 25.26
CA VAL A 244 -3.94 -5.67 24.43
C VAL A 244 -2.45 -5.99 24.47
N ASP A 245 -2.09 -7.26 24.68
CA ASP A 245 -0.71 -7.74 24.65
C ASP A 245 -0.02 -7.40 23.33
N VAL A 246 1.29 -7.12 23.36
CA VAL A 246 2.05 -6.67 22.18
C VAL A 246 2.12 -7.72 21.09
N THR A 247 2.31 -8.99 21.42
CA THR A 247 2.33 -10.09 20.44
C THR A 247 0.96 -10.26 19.78
N ILE A 248 -0.12 -10.18 20.58
CA ILE A 248 -1.50 -10.21 20.09
C ILE A 248 -1.78 -8.99 19.22
N SER A 249 -1.31 -7.81 19.60
CA SER A 249 -1.44 -6.57 18.79
C SER A 249 -0.76 -6.70 17.43
N GLY A 250 0.42 -7.33 17.38
CA GLY A 250 1.11 -7.64 16.13
C GLY A 250 0.32 -8.59 15.24
N LEU A 251 -0.29 -9.63 15.82
CA LEU A 251 -1.17 -10.56 15.11
C LEU A 251 -2.41 -9.85 14.56
N ILE A 252 -3.08 -9.02 15.38
CA ILE A 252 -4.25 -8.24 14.97
C ILE A 252 -3.90 -7.30 13.81
N LEU A 253 -2.74 -6.64 13.86
CA LEU A 253 -2.27 -5.79 12.78
C LEU A 253 -2.01 -6.59 11.50
N SER A 254 -1.48 -7.80 11.60
CA SER A 254 -1.32 -8.72 10.46
C SER A 254 -2.67 -9.10 9.86
N VAL A 255 -3.66 -9.43 10.70
CA VAL A 255 -5.02 -9.75 10.26
C VAL A 255 -5.70 -8.52 9.64
N PHE A 256 -5.50 -7.31 10.18
CA PHE A 256 -5.95 -6.05 9.57
C PHE A 256 -5.41 -5.89 8.13
N LEU A 257 -4.13 -6.15 7.90
CA LEU A 257 -3.52 -6.06 6.58
C LEU A 257 -4.01 -7.16 5.63
N LEU A 258 -4.26 -8.36 6.16
CA LEU A 258 -4.86 -9.46 5.41
C LEU A 258 -6.30 -9.14 4.99
N THR A 259 -7.13 -8.68 5.92
CA THR A 259 -8.51 -8.28 5.64
C THR A 259 -8.58 -7.09 4.69
N SER A 260 -7.57 -6.22 4.69
CA SER A 260 -7.43 -5.15 3.70
C SER A 260 -7.26 -5.71 2.28
N SER A 261 -6.44 -6.75 2.11
CA SER A 261 -6.27 -7.42 0.81
C SER A 261 -7.55 -8.13 0.36
N ILE A 262 -8.23 -8.83 1.30
CA ILE A 262 -9.53 -9.46 1.06
C ILE A 262 -10.57 -8.41 0.70
N GLY A 263 -10.58 -7.27 1.39
CA GLY A 263 -11.48 -6.14 1.14
C GLY A 263 -11.39 -5.63 -0.29
N THR A 264 -10.19 -5.54 -0.86
CA THR A 264 -10.00 -5.11 -2.25
C THR A 264 -10.68 -6.07 -3.24
N ILE A 265 -10.53 -7.39 -3.03
CA ILE A 265 -11.15 -8.42 -3.90
C ILE A 265 -12.67 -8.41 -3.75
N PHE A 266 -13.14 -8.43 -2.50
CA PHE A 266 -14.57 -8.44 -2.19
C PHE A 266 -15.28 -7.17 -2.64
N GLY A 267 -14.63 -6.02 -2.45
CA GLY A 267 -15.13 -4.73 -2.91
C GLY A 267 -15.21 -4.64 -4.43
N GLY A 268 -14.25 -5.22 -5.15
CA GLY A 268 -14.30 -5.34 -6.61
C GLY A 268 -15.50 -6.16 -7.08
N TYR A 269 -15.73 -7.34 -6.47
CA TYR A 269 -16.89 -8.17 -6.76
C TYR A 269 -18.22 -7.45 -6.48
N LEU A 270 -18.32 -6.77 -5.33
CA LEU A 270 -19.51 -5.98 -5.01
C LEU A 270 -19.70 -4.79 -5.95
N ASN A 271 -18.60 -4.21 -6.43
CA ASN A 271 -18.67 -3.10 -7.39
C ASN A 271 -19.37 -3.52 -8.70
N ASP A 272 -19.08 -4.73 -9.18
CA ASP A 272 -19.70 -5.26 -10.41
C ASP A 272 -21.19 -5.57 -10.21
N SER A 273 -21.62 -5.87 -8.98
CA SER A 273 -23.02 -6.25 -8.69
C SER A 273 -23.89 -5.10 -8.19
N LEU A 274 -23.34 -4.17 -7.40
CA LEU A 274 -24.09 -3.10 -6.74
C LEU A 274 -23.84 -1.71 -7.35
N GLY A 275 -22.79 -1.58 -8.17
CA GLY A 275 -22.33 -0.32 -8.74
C GLY A 275 -21.43 0.49 -7.78
N SER A 276 -20.55 1.31 -8.37
CA SER A 276 -19.47 2.03 -7.67
C SER A 276 -19.97 2.95 -6.55
N LYS A 277 -21.08 3.65 -6.78
CA LYS A 277 -21.65 4.61 -5.81
C LYS A 277 -22.07 3.95 -4.50
N ARG A 278 -22.80 2.81 -4.60
CA ARG A 278 -23.28 2.08 -3.41
C ARG A 278 -22.14 1.44 -2.65
N VAL A 279 -21.18 0.86 -3.37
CA VAL A 279 -19.99 0.24 -2.77
C VAL A 279 -19.13 1.28 -2.06
N LEU A 280 -18.93 2.45 -2.67
CA LEU A 280 -18.19 3.55 -2.05
C LEU A 280 -18.83 3.97 -0.72
N LEU A 281 -20.15 4.20 -0.71
CA LEU A 281 -20.87 4.61 0.48
C LEU A 281 -20.88 3.52 1.56
N LEU A 282 -21.16 2.25 1.18
CA LEU A 282 -21.21 1.11 2.09
C LEU A 282 -19.91 0.95 2.88
N PHE A 283 -18.78 0.85 2.19
CA PHE A 283 -17.49 0.63 2.84
C PHE A 283 -17.00 1.85 3.62
N ASN A 284 -17.33 3.06 3.20
CA ASN A 284 -16.97 4.26 3.94
C ASN A 284 -17.84 4.46 5.20
N LEU A 285 -19.11 4.02 5.20
CA LEU A 285 -19.91 3.90 6.42
C LEU A 285 -19.34 2.84 7.36
N MET A 286 -18.96 1.68 6.83
CA MET A 286 -18.29 0.63 7.62
C MET A 286 -16.98 1.15 8.23
N LEU A 287 -16.19 1.93 7.47
CA LEU A 287 -14.96 2.58 7.94
C LEU A 287 -15.25 3.47 9.17
N PHE A 288 -16.33 4.27 9.11
CA PHE A 288 -16.75 5.12 10.22
C PHE A 288 -17.11 4.30 11.47
N LEU A 289 -17.92 3.26 11.31
CA LEU A 289 -18.32 2.39 12.43
C LEU A 289 -17.09 1.69 13.06
N CYS A 290 -16.16 1.19 12.24
CA CYS A 290 -14.94 0.57 12.76
C CYS A 290 -14.08 1.58 13.54
N MET A 291 -13.98 2.84 13.09
CA MET A 291 -13.24 3.87 13.82
C MET A 291 -13.90 4.20 15.15
N ILE A 292 -15.24 4.25 15.23
CA ILE A 292 -15.96 4.41 16.50
C ILE A 292 -15.61 3.28 17.47
N ILE A 293 -15.58 2.04 16.97
CA ILE A 293 -15.20 0.88 17.80
C ILE A 293 -13.75 1.03 18.31
N ILE A 294 -12.81 1.40 17.43
CA ILE A 294 -11.39 1.55 17.81
C ILE A 294 -11.21 2.67 18.84
N VAL A 295 -11.94 3.77 18.74
CA VAL A 295 -11.80 4.94 19.61
C VAL A 295 -12.44 4.71 20.99
N PHE A 296 -13.67 4.23 21.01
CA PHE A 296 -14.50 4.24 22.23
C PHE A 296 -14.50 2.92 23.01
N PHE A 297 -13.94 1.85 22.47
CA PHE A 297 -13.92 0.55 23.14
C PHE A 297 -12.47 0.09 23.37
N ASP A 298 -12.27 -0.80 24.33
CA ASP A 298 -10.97 -1.35 24.71
C ASP A 298 -10.92 -2.88 24.52
N GLY A 299 -9.71 -3.45 24.67
CA GLY A 299 -9.48 -4.88 24.62
C GLY A 299 -9.93 -5.55 23.33
N MET A 300 -10.73 -6.62 23.45
CA MET A 300 -11.19 -7.42 22.30
C MET A 300 -12.03 -6.62 21.30
N PHE A 301 -12.81 -5.65 21.72
CA PHE A 301 -13.60 -4.82 20.82
C PHE A 301 -12.71 -3.96 19.92
N THR A 302 -11.65 -3.37 20.47
CA THR A 302 -10.64 -2.67 19.66
C THR A 302 -10.04 -3.59 18.60
N ALA A 303 -9.70 -4.83 18.96
CA ALA A 303 -9.18 -5.82 18.04
C ALA A 303 -10.14 -6.10 16.87
N VAL A 304 -11.44 -6.32 17.18
CA VAL A 304 -12.48 -6.50 16.15
C VAL A 304 -12.60 -5.27 15.27
N GLY A 305 -12.55 -4.06 15.86
CA GLY A 305 -12.54 -2.80 15.11
C GLY A 305 -11.38 -2.73 14.11
N PHE A 306 -10.16 -3.11 14.52
CA PHE A 306 -9.00 -3.17 13.64
C PHE A 306 -9.18 -4.17 12.48
N ILE A 307 -9.63 -5.39 12.77
CA ILE A 307 -9.82 -6.44 11.76
C ILE A 307 -10.84 -6.00 10.70
N LEU A 308 -11.97 -5.45 11.12
CA LEU A 308 -13.02 -4.97 10.21
C LEU A 308 -12.60 -3.70 9.48
N MET A 309 -11.78 -2.86 10.11
CA MET A 309 -11.22 -1.65 9.50
C MET A 309 -10.40 -1.97 8.26
N GLY A 310 -9.62 -3.06 8.26
CA GLY A 310 -8.87 -3.50 7.07
C GLY A 310 -9.79 -3.73 5.87
N LEU A 311 -10.85 -4.50 6.07
CA LEU A 311 -11.87 -4.76 5.04
C LEU A 311 -12.50 -3.46 4.53
N ALA A 312 -12.90 -2.57 5.45
CA ALA A 312 -13.55 -1.30 5.13
C ALA A 312 -12.64 -0.34 4.34
N LEU A 313 -11.37 -0.21 4.75
CA LEU A 313 -10.40 0.67 4.09
C LEU A 313 -10.21 0.34 2.61
N SER A 314 -10.10 -0.93 2.27
CA SER A 314 -9.75 -1.34 0.91
C SER A 314 -10.95 -1.72 0.05
N GLY A 315 -12.10 -2.01 0.66
CA GLY A 315 -13.30 -2.47 -0.06
C GLY A 315 -13.84 -1.45 -1.07
N SER A 316 -13.68 -0.16 -0.84
CA SER A 316 -14.12 0.86 -1.80
C SER A 316 -13.01 1.36 -2.76
N ASN A 317 -11.81 0.76 -2.76
CA ASN A 317 -10.72 1.23 -3.63
C ASN A 317 -11.05 1.06 -5.12
N THR A 318 -11.59 -0.10 -5.51
CA THR A 318 -12.02 -0.37 -6.88
C THR A 318 -13.10 0.61 -7.30
N ALA A 319 -14.12 0.83 -6.48
CA ALA A 319 -15.19 1.78 -6.75
C ALA A 319 -14.65 3.20 -6.98
N ASN A 320 -13.70 3.65 -6.15
CA ASN A 320 -13.09 4.96 -6.27
C ASN A 320 -12.33 5.14 -7.59
N ILE A 321 -11.58 4.12 -8.03
CA ILE A 321 -10.85 4.13 -9.31
C ILE A 321 -11.82 4.08 -10.49
N VAL A 322 -12.84 3.22 -10.46
CA VAL A 322 -13.83 3.11 -11.53
C VAL A 322 -14.57 4.43 -11.71
N MET A 323 -15.02 5.07 -10.64
CA MET A 323 -15.63 6.40 -10.71
C MET A 323 -14.70 7.46 -11.30
N ALA A 324 -13.40 7.40 -11.01
CA ALA A 324 -12.43 8.30 -11.61
C ALA A 324 -12.30 8.07 -13.13
N TYR A 325 -12.36 6.83 -13.58
CA TYR A 325 -12.37 6.49 -15.02
C TYR A 325 -13.64 6.97 -15.72
N GLU A 326 -14.80 6.91 -15.06
CA GLU A 326 -16.06 7.45 -15.57
C GLU A 326 -16.01 8.99 -15.72
N ILE A 327 -15.34 9.69 -14.81
CA ILE A 327 -15.15 11.14 -14.88
C ILE A 327 -14.10 11.53 -15.93
N MET A 328 -13.07 10.70 -16.15
CA MET A 328 -11.93 10.98 -17.03
C MET A 328 -11.73 9.86 -18.07
N PRO A 329 -12.72 9.54 -18.94
CA PRO A 329 -12.66 8.37 -19.82
C PRO A 329 -11.52 8.44 -20.85
N ASP A 330 -11.15 9.63 -21.29
CA ASP A 330 -10.05 9.84 -22.24
C ASP A 330 -8.66 9.90 -21.59
N ASN A 331 -8.58 9.88 -20.24
CA ASN A 331 -7.34 10.10 -19.49
C ASN A 331 -7.18 9.11 -18.31
N LEU A 332 -7.35 7.82 -18.55
CA LEU A 332 -7.33 6.77 -17.50
C LEU A 332 -6.04 6.73 -16.68
N ASN A 333 -4.90 6.92 -17.34
CA ASN A 333 -3.59 6.96 -16.65
C ASN A 333 -3.48 8.17 -15.71
N THR A 334 -3.99 9.32 -16.12
CA THR A 334 -4.04 10.52 -15.27
C THR A 334 -4.98 10.30 -14.07
N ALA A 335 -6.16 9.72 -14.30
CA ALA A 335 -7.10 9.37 -13.25
C ALA A 335 -6.44 8.43 -12.21
N THR A 336 -5.77 7.36 -12.67
CA THR A 336 -5.02 6.45 -11.78
C THR A 336 -3.91 7.17 -11.02
N GLY A 337 -3.14 8.03 -11.69
CA GLY A 337 -2.07 8.82 -11.07
C GLY A 337 -2.58 9.75 -9.97
N LEU A 338 -3.76 10.36 -10.16
CA LEU A 338 -4.40 11.21 -9.15
C LEU A 338 -4.91 10.38 -7.95
N ILE A 339 -5.62 9.28 -8.22
CA ILE A 339 -6.24 8.46 -7.17
C ILE A 339 -5.22 7.63 -6.38
N MET A 340 -4.15 7.14 -7.00
CA MET A 340 -3.15 6.33 -6.32
C MET A 340 -1.90 7.12 -5.95
N GLY A 341 -1.35 7.89 -6.90
CA GLY A 341 -0.09 8.61 -6.70
C GLY A 341 -0.25 9.86 -5.83
N LEU A 342 -1.05 10.83 -6.28
CA LEU A 342 -1.24 12.09 -5.56
C LEU A 342 -1.85 11.85 -4.17
N SER A 343 -2.83 10.95 -4.07
CA SER A 343 -3.46 10.63 -2.78
C SER A 343 -2.50 9.97 -1.80
N GLY A 344 -1.57 9.13 -2.29
CA GLY A 344 -0.52 8.54 -1.46
C GLY A 344 0.38 9.60 -0.82
N GLY A 345 0.83 10.57 -1.63
CA GLY A 345 1.63 11.69 -1.16
C GLY A 345 0.88 12.60 -0.17
N LEU A 346 -0.35 12.99 -0.49
CA LEU A 346 -1.18 13.85 0.38
C LEU A 346 -1.51 13.17 1.72
N GLY A 347 -1.92 11.90 1.69
CA GLY A 347 -2.20 11.14 2.91
C GLY A 347 -0.98 11.01 3.81
N GLY A 348 0.20 10.77 3.22
CA GLY A 348 1.47 10.76 3.93
C GLY A 348 1.82 12.12 4.55
N LEU A 349 1.63 13.23 3.82
CA LEU A 349 1.85 14.58 4.36
C LEU A 349 0.93 14.89 5.55
N ILE A 350 -0.35 14.52 5.46
CA ILE A 350 -1.29 14.75 6.56
C ILE A 350 -0.90 13.90 7.78
N MET A 351 -0.29 12.74 7.60
CA MET A 351 0.24 11.90 8.69
C MET A 351 1.24 12.67 9.58
N LEU A 352 2.04 13.60 9.01
CA LEU A 352 2.98 14.42 9.78
C LEU A 352 2.26 15.33 10.77
N LEU A 353 1.10 15.88 10.40
CA LEU A 353 0.29 16.70 11.30
C LEU A 353 -0.25 15.85 12.45
N TYR A 354 -0.72 14.64 12.17
CA TYR A 354 -1.22 13.73 13.21
C TYR A 354 -0.11 13.26 14.15
N GLY A 355 1.11 13.08 13.67
CA GLY A 355 2.28 12.81 14.52
C GLY A 355 2.54 13.94 15.53
N LYS A 356 2.46 15.21 15.08
CA LYS A 356 2.59 16.37 15.98
C LYS A 356 1.44 16.50 16.97
N ILE A 357 0.22 16.22 16.55
CA ILE A 357 -0.94 16.22 17.45
C ILE A 357 -0.75 15.13 18.50
N ALA A 358 -0.25 13.97 18.12
CA ALA A 358 0.00 12.86 19.03
C ALA A 358 1.10 13.17 20.07
N ASP A 359 2.14 13.92 19.71
CA ASP A 359 3.15 14.37 20.67
C ASP A 359 2.57 15.35 21.71
N ILE A 360 1.58 16.17 21.34
CA ILE A 360 1.01 17.22 22.22
C ILE A 360 -0.13 16.66 23.07
N GLN A 361 -1.01 15.86 22.49
CA GLN A 361 -2.27 15.46 23.13
C GLN A 361 -2.34 13.98 23.51
N GLY A 362 -1.36 13.21 23.06
CA GLY A 362 -1.36 11.77 23.25
C GLY A 362 -1.89 11.00 22.03
N LEU A 363 -1.59 9.73 21.98
CA LEU A 363 -1.88 8.87 20.85
C LEU A 363 -3.37 8.49 20.77
N ILE A 364 -4.03 8.29 21.90
CA ILE A 364 -5.47 7.93 21.93
C ILE A 364 -6.31 9.10 21.45
N GLU A 365 -6.04 10.31 21.94
CA GLU A 365 -6.74 11.54 21.55
C GLU A 365 -6.56 11.81 20.06
N SER A 366 -5.33 11.70 19.56
CA SER A 366 -5.05 11.89 18.12
C SER A 366 -5.72 10.83 17.23
N THR A 367 -5.90 9.61 17.75
CA THR A 367 -6.69 8.57 17.07
C THR A 367 -8.16 8.99 16.92
N SER A 368 -8.74 9.63 17.93
CA SER A 368 -10.12 10.12 17.87
C SER A 368 -10.35 11.19 16.81
N TYR A 369 -9.34 12.01 16.52
CA TYR A 369 -9.43 13.02 15.47
C TYR A 369 -9.49 12.45 14.05
N LEU A 370 -9.11 11.16 13.84
CA LEU A 370 -9.34 10.48 12.56
C LEU A 370 -10.83 10.34 12.22
N ILE A 371 -11.72 10.46 13.19
CA ILE A 371 -13.16 10.49 12.95
C ILE A 371 -13.55 11.65 12.03
N ILE A 372 -12.86 12.82 12.13
CA ILE A 372 -13.16 14.00 11.34
C ILE A 372 -13.01 13.75 9.82
N PRO A 373 -11.82 13.34 9.31
CA PRO A 373 -11.69 13.04 7.89
C PRO A 373 -12.58 11.88 7.45
N ILE A 374 -12.88 10.89 8.32
CA ILE A 374 -13.79 9.79 7.98
C ILE A 374 -15.22 10.29 7.82
N LEU A 375 -15.71 11.17 8.68
CA LEU A 375 -17.03 11.79 8.51
C LEU A 375 -17.13 12.59 7.22
N MET A 376 -16.07 13.33 6.86
CA MET A 376 -16.00 14.02 5.57
C MET A 376 -16.02 13.04 4.40
N VAL A 377 -15.31 11.91 4.48
CA VAL A 377 -15.32 10.83 3.48
C VAL A 377 -16.72 10.26 3.32
N VAL A 378 -17.43 9.96 4.40
CA VAL A 378 -18.83 9.48 4.37
C VAL A 378 -19.76 10.51 3.72
N PHE A 379 -19.65 11.76 4.13
CA PHE A 379 -20.46 12.86 3.59
C PHE A 379 -20.24 13.06 2.08
N ILE A 380 -18.97 13.07 1.65
CA ILE A 380 -18.62 13.19 0.23
C ILE A 380 -19.15 11.97 -0.55
N SER A 381 -19.01 10.75 0.00
CA SER A 381 -19.55 9.54 -0.62
C SER A 381 -21.06 9.60 -0.80
N PHE A 382 -21.79 10.17 0.16
CA PHE A 382 -23.22 10.39 0.06
C PHE A 382 -23.56 11.41 -1.05
N ILE A 383 -22.82 12.52 -1.16
CA ILE A 383 -22.98 13.49 -2.25
C ILE A 383 -22.75 12.82 -3.61
N LEU A 384 -21.67 12.04 -3.74
CA LEU A 384 -21.33 11.35 -4.99
C LEU A 384 -22.38 10.28 -5.34
N SER A 385 -22.95 9.58 -4.35
CA SER A 385 -23.97 8.56 -4.58
C SER A 385 -25.27 9.12 -5.15
N ASN A 386 -25.60 10.37 -4.82
CA ASN A 386 -26.80 11.07 -5.30
C ASN A 386 -26.56 11.90 -6.57
N SER A 387 -25.34 11.93 -7.12
CA SER A 387 -25.04 12.71 -8.33
C SER A 387 -25.50 11.96 -9.59
N LYS A 388 -26.20 12.67 -10.51
CA LYS A 388 -26.64 12.12 -11.82
C LYS A 388 -25.51 11.91 -12.83
N LEU A 389 -24.26 12.21 -12.47
CA LEU A 389 -23.10 12.23 -13.37
C LEU A 389 -22.58 10.84 -13.78
N VAL A 390 -23.05 9.79 -13.12
CA VAL A 390 -22.56 8.41 -13.30
C VAL A 390 -23.60 7.50 -13.97
N ASP A 391 -24.84 7.99 -14.20
CA ASP A 391 -25.93 7.19 -14.77
C ASP A 391 -25.83 7.02 -16.32
N LYS A 392 -24.70 7.34 -16.93
CA LYS A 392 -24.52 7.24 -18.39
C LYS A 392 -24.05 5.85 -18.88
N PHE A 393 -23.79 4.92 -17.96
CA PHE A 393 -23.24 3.60 -18.28
C PHE A 393 -24.00 2.41 -17.62
N GLU A 394 -25.20 2.65 -17.03
CA GLU A 394 -26.14 1.59 -16.67
C GLU A 394 -27.09 1.25 -17.83
#